data_b7f09d6c716a9630d34b781c112b3734
#
_entry.id   b7f09d6c716a9630d34b781c112b3734
#
_cell.length_a   1.000
_cell.length_b   1.000
_cell.length_c   1.000
_cell.angle_alpha   90.00
_cell.angle_beta   90.00
_cell.angle_gamma   90.00
#
_symmetry.space_group_name_H-M   'P 1'
#
loop_
_entity.id
_entity.type
_entity.pdbx_description
1 polymer ?
#
loop_
_entity_poly.entity_id
_entity_poly.type
_entity_poly.pdbx_seq_one_letter_code
_entity_poly.pdbx_strand_id
1 'polypeptide(L)'
;FLYHLLVMALAPEVWAPHYWFVLMTIALSYPLNPNDVTKKKYYDLIHNIPLLLPVEKLGNDFSNLLDEYPVTPYLDSRDSFIKWTHFIHNKVNQSLDKPEIDFYTALDKYYFHYKPKEIINQDNIRFREKVLFVAIILLTSGLIVYLYKK
;
A
#
# COMPACT_ATOMS: atom_id res chain seq x y z
N PHE A 1 29.42 12.23 12.87
CA PHE A 1 28.44 11.36 13.57
C PHE A 1 27.00 11.84 13.35
N LEU A 2 26.68 13.11 13.63
CA LEU A 2 25.33 13.68 13.41
C LEU A 2 24.89 13.66 11.93
N TYR A 3 25.80 13.94 11.01
CA TYR A 3 25.51 13.92 9.57
C TYR A 3 25.18 12.51 9.06
N HIS A 4 25.88 11.49 9.57
CA HIS A 4 25.60 10.08 9.26
C HIS A 4 24.24 9.63 9.83
N LEU A 5 23.88 10.09 11.02
CA LEU A 5 22.57 9.84 11.62
C LEU A 5 21.43 10.51 10.83
N LEU A 6 21.64 11.72 10.31
CA LEU A 6 20.65 12.45 9.50
C LEU A 6 20.39 11.76 8.14
N VAL A 7 21.45 11.25 7.51
CA VAL A 7 21.31 10.53 6.22
C VAL A 7 20.63 9.17 6.39
N MET A 8 20.89 8.45 7.49
CA MET A 8 20.17 7.20 7.80
C MET A 8 18.72 7.45 8.25
N ALA A 9 18.42 8.65 8.79
CA ALA A 9 17.09 8.99 9.31
C ALA A 9 16.03 9.22 8.23
N LEU A 10 16.40 9.34 6.95
CA LEU A 10 15.49 9.68 5.85
C LEU A 10 15.44 8.60 4.75
N ALA A 11 15.67 7.33 5.13
CA ALA A 11 15.60 6.21 4.20
C ALA A 11 14.16 6.06 3.63
N PRO A 12 13.98 6.07 2.30
CA PRO A 12 12.66 6.00 1.66
C PRO A 12 11.86 4.76 2.07
N GLU A 13 12.51 3.66 2.37
CA GLU A 13 11.90 2.41 2.80
C GLU A 13 11.13 2.58 4.12
N VAL A 14 11.52 3.57 4.95
CA VAL A 14 10.88 3.84 6.24
C VAL A 14 9.69 4.78 6.07
N TRP A 15 9.87 5.94 5.43
CA TRP A 15 8.83 6.96 5.38
C TRP A 15 7.83 6.79 4.21
N ALA A 16 8.25 6.27 3.04
CA ALA A 16 7.39 6.23 1.87
C ALA A 16 6.11 5.39 2.06
N PRO A 17 6.12 4.22 2.75
CA PRO A 17 4.88 3.49 3.04
C PRO A 17 3.85 4.32 3.82
N HIS A 18 4.30 5.21 4.72
CA HIS A 18 3.42 6.08 5.50
C HIS A 18 2.82 7.20 4.64
N TYR A 19 3.57 7.77 3.70
CA TYR A 19 3.03 8.71 2.72
C TYR A 19 1.94 8.07 1.87
N TRP A 20 2.17 6.86 1.37
CA TRP A 20 1.15 6.13 0.58
C TRP A 20 -0.08 5.77 1.41
N PHE A 21 0.11 5.39 2.67
CA PHE A 21 -1.01 5.15 3.60
C PHE A 21 -1.85 6.42 3.79
N VAL A 22 -1.21 7.57 4.04
CA VAL A 22 -1.90 8.86 4.20
C VAL A 22 -2.61 9.27 2.91
N LEU A 23 -1.95 9.16 1.74
CA LEU A 23 -2.55 9.48 0.44
C LEU A 23 -3.78 8.62 0.14
N MET A 24 -3.73 7.33 0.42
CA MET A 24 -4.87 6.43 0.27
C MET A 24 -6.00 6.80 1.23
N THR A 25 -5.68 7.16 2.49
CA THR A 25 -6.67 7.65 3.46
C THR A 25 -7.37 8.92 2.95
N ILE A 26 -6.60 9.86 2.41
CA ILE A 26 -7.12 11.09 1.81
C ILE A 26 -8.04 10.79 0.63
N ALA A 27 -7.66 9.87 -0.26
CA ALA A 27 -8.46 9.49 -1.40
C ALA A 27 -9.77 8.78 -0.98
N LEU A 28 -9.71 7.86 -0.02
CA LEU A 28 -10.88 7.16 0.51
C LEU A 28 -11.85 8.10 1.26
N SER A 29 -11.36 9.18 1.85
CA SER A 29 -12.17 10.21 2.53
C SER A 29 -12.62 11.35 1.61
N TYR A 30 -12.24 11.34 0.32
CA TYR A 30 -12.64 12.37 -0.64
C TYR A 30 -14.18 12.46 -0.75
N PRO A 31 -14.77 13.66 -0.86
CA PRO A 31 -16.22 13.80 -1.02
C PRO A 31 -16.77 13.03 -2.21
N LEU A 32 -17.99 12.48 -2.09
CA LEU A 32 -18.66 11.80 -3.22
C LEU A 32 -19.01 12.78 -4.33
N ASN A 33 -19.43 14.00 -3.96
CA ASN A 33 -19.80 15.08 -4.89
C ASN A 33 -18.96 16.31 -4.54
N PRO A 34 -17.71 16.38 -5.02
CA PRO A 34 -16.83 17.51 -4.73
C PRO A 34 -17.23 18.76 -5.52
N ASN A 35 -17.20 19.92 -4.87
CA ASN A 35 -17.32 21.21 -5.55
C ASN A 35 -15.94 21.69 -6.03
N ASP A 36 -15.92 22.75 -6.84
CA ASP A 36 -14.68 23.26 -7.45
C ASP A 36 -13.64 23.72 -6.41
N VAL A 37 -14.10 24.28 -5.30
CA VAL A 37 -13.21 24.67 -4.19
C VAL A 37 -12.53 23.46 -3.59
N THR A 38 -13.27 22.37 -3.39
CA THR A 38 -12.72 21.09 -2.89
C THR A 38 -11.73 20.52 -3.90
N LYS A 39 -12.12 20.42 -5.18
CA LYS A 39 -11.22 19.94 -6.24
C LYS A 39 -9.91 20.72 -6.27
N LYS A 40 -9.99 22.06 -6.23
CA LYS A 40 -8.79 22.90 -6.18
C LYS A 40 -7.89 22.59 -4.98
N LYS A 41 -8.44 22.46 -3.78
CA LYS A 41 -7.65 22.15 -2.57
C LYS A 41 -6.94 20.80 -2.66
N TYR A 42 -7.59 19.78 -3.23
CA TYR A 42 -6.97 18.47 -3.41
C TYR A 42 -5.93 18.50 -4.55
N TYR A 43 -6.20 19.23 -5.61
CA TYR A 43 -5.21 19.52 -6.66
C TYR A 43 -3.96 20.16 -6.05
N ASP A 44 -4.12 21.25 -5.30
CA ASP A 44 -3.02 21.95 -4.64
C ASP A 44 -2.26 21.03 -3.66
N LEU A 45 -2.98 20.19 -2.91
CA LEU A 45 -2.37 19.20 -2.02
C LEU A 45 -1.46 18.23 -2.80
N ILE A 46 -1.96 17.61 -3.86
CA ILE A 46 -1.20 16.63 -4.65
C ILE A 46 0.04 17.29 -5.28
N HIS A 47 -0.10 18.47 -5.86
CA HIS A 47 1.02 19.19 -6.48
C HIS A 47 2.04 19.76 -5.48
N ASN A 48 1.72 19.84 -4.20
CA ASN A 48 2.66 20.23 -3.16
C ASN A 48 3.43 19.04 -2.55
N ILE A 49 2.97 17.80 -2.73
CA ILE A 49 3.64 16.62 -2.19
C ILE A 49 5.11 16.51 -2.62
N PRO A 50 5.49 16.73 -3.91
CA PRO A 50 6.90 16.67 -4.33
C PRO A 50 7.83 17.52 -3.48
N LEU A 51 7.39 18.72 -3.08
CA LEU A 51 8.15 19.66 -2.24
C LEU A 51 8.33 19.17 -0.79
N LEU A 52 7.45 18.28 -0.33
CA LEU A 52 7.42 17.77 1.03
C LEU A 52 8.15 16.43 1.17
N LEU A 53 8.62 15.85 0.06
CA LEU A 53 9.38 14.60 0.11
C LEU A 53 10.80 14.86 0.63
N PRO A 54 11.30 14.04 1.58
CA PRO A 54 12.61 14.26 2.20
C PRO A 54 13.81 14.14 1.24
N VAL A 55 13.62 13.49 0.08
CA VAL A 55 14.66 13.25 -0.92
C VAL A 55 14.31 14.01 -2.19
N GLU A 56 15.07 15.06 -2.49
CA GLU A 56 14.84 15.96 -3.63
C GLU A 56 14.68 15.22 -4.97
N LYS A 57 15.54 14.22 -5.24
CA LYS A 57 15.41 13.43 -6.47
C LYS A 57 14.04 12.76 -6.59
N LEU A 58 13.55 12.16 -5.50
CA LEU A 58 12.23 11.51 -5.51
C LEU A 58 11.09 12.51 -5.64
N GLY A 59 11.27 13.73 -5.10
CA GLY A 59 10.34 14.84 -5.31
C GLY A 59 10.26 15.23 -6.78
N ASN A 60 11.40 15.41 -7.44
CA ASN A 60 11.47 15.77 -8.86
C ASN A 60 10.90 14.64 -9.74
N ASP A 61 11.23 13.39 -9.47
CA ASP A 61 10.70 12.23 -10.20
C ASP A 61 9.16 12.16 -10.04
N PHE A 62 8.63 12.41 -8.84
CA PHE A 62 7.19 12.44 -8.59
C PHE A 62 6.51 13.63 -9.27
N SER A 63 7.14 14.81 -9.31
CA SER A 63 6.63 15.97 -10.05
C SER A 63 6.48 15.65 -11.55
N ASN A 64 7.49 15.02 -12.15
CA ASN A 64 7.44 14.59 -13.55
C ASN A 64 6.29 13.60 -13.82
N LEU A 65 6.03 12.67 -12.88
CA LEU A 65 4.89 11.75 -12.98
C LEU A 65 3.54 12.48 -12.90
N LEU A 66 3.43 13.55 -12.09
CA LEU A 66 2.21 14.36 -12.02
C LEU A 66 1.96 15.16 -13.29
N ASP A 67 3.01 15.59 -13.99
CA ASP A 67 2.91 16.26 -15.29
C ASP A 67 2.48 15.28 -16.39
N GLU A 68 3.00 14.05 -16.36
CA GLU A 68 2.64 12.98 -17.31
C GLU A 68 1.22 12.43 -17.06
N TYR A 69 0.84 12.31 -15.78
CA TYR A 69 -0.43 11.71 -15.34
C TYR A 69 -1.20 12.68 -14.43
N PRO A 70 -1.75 13.78 -14.94
CA PRO A 70 -2.37 14.83 -14.14
C PRO A 70 -3.58 14.30 -13.34
N VAL A 71 -3.71 14.76 -12.09
CA VAL A 71 -4.79 14.34 -11.18
C VAL A 71 -6.14 14.98 -11.54
N THR A 72 -6.13 16.12 -12.24
CA THR A 72 -7.33 16.95 -12.50
C THR A 72 -8.54 16.18 -13.01
N PRO A 73 -8.44 15.29 -14.04
CA PRO A 73 -9.59 14.55 -14.55
C PRO A 73 -10.20 13.56 -13.54
N TYR A 74 -9.46 13.22 -12.50
CA TYR A 74 -9.84 12.20 -11.51
C TYR A 74 -10.43 12.80 -10.24
N LEU A 75 -10.48 14.14 -10.14
CA LEU A 75 -11.07 14.85 -9.01
C LEU A 75 -12.59 15.02 -9.12
N ASP A 76 -13.23 14.46 -10.14
CA ASP A 76 -14.69 14.55 -10.32
C ASP A 76 -15.47 13.59 -9.40
N SER A 77 -14.85 12.53 -8.92
CA SER A 77 -15.46 11.61 -7.99
C SER A 77 -14.45 10.95 -7.06
N ARG A 78 -14.93 10.46 -5.89
CA ARG A 78 -14.11 9.68 -4.95
C ARG A 78 -13.53 8.42 -5.62
N ASP A 79 -14.33 7.69 -6.39
CA ASP A 79 -13.91 6.45 -7.03
C ASP A 79 -12.77 6.69 -8.04
N SER A 80 -12.90 7.73 -8.86
CA SER A 80 -11.86 8.11 -9.80
C SER A 80 -10.56 8.49 -9.09
N PHE A 81 -10.66 9.27 -8.00
CA PHE A 81 -9.49 9.72 -7.26
C PHE A 81 -8.78 8.57 -6.53
N ILE A 82 -9.52 7.61 -5.96
CA ILE A 82 -8.93 6.40 -5.36
C ILE A 82 -8.16 5.59 -6.43
N LYS A 83 -8.77 5.37 -7.59
CA LYS A 83 -8.14 4.64 -8.70
C LYS A 83 -6.89 5.35 -9.22
N TRP A 84 -6.95 6.67 -9.36
CA TRP A 84 -5.77 7.46 -9.73
C TRP A 84 -4.66 7.37 -8.69
N THR A 85 -4.99 7.46 -7.39
CA THR A 85 -4.01 7.35 -6.30
C THR A 85 -3.30 5.99 -6.34
N HIS A 86 -4.04 4.91 -6.59
CA HIS A 86 -3.47 3.60 -6.77
C HIS A 86 -2.60 3.50 -8.04
N PHE A 87 -3.09 4.04 -9.16
CA PHE A 87 -2.37 4.07 -10.43
C PHE A 87 -1.02 4.78 -10.31
N ILE A 88 -1.01 5.98 -9.73
CA ILE A 88 0.24 6.76 -9.58
C ILE A 88 1.22 6.06 -8.62
N HIS A 89 0.73 5.37 -7.58
CA HIS A 89 1.56 4.52 -6.73
C HIS A 89 2.26 3.42 -7.53
N ASN A 90 1.55 2.74 -8.42
CA ASN A 90 2.14 1.72 -9.29
C ASN A 90 3.14 2.32 -10.28
N LYS A 91 2.91 3.54 -10.78
CA LYS A 91 3.91 4.25 -11.61
C LYS A 91 5.21 4.54 -10.85
N VAL A 92 5.09 4.94 -9.58
CA VAL A 92 6.27 5.08 -8.70
C VAL A 92 6.94 3.72 -8.44
N ASN A 93 6.16 2.65 -8.18
CA ASN A 93 6.74 1.32 -8.04
C ASN A 93 7.52 0.91 -9.31
N GLN A 94 6.94 1.13 -10.48
CA GLN A 94 7.58 0.83 -11.77
C GLN A 94 8.89 1.60 -11.97
N SER A 95 8.92 2.89 -11.61
CA SER A 95 10.15 3.71 -11.70
C SER A 95 11.26 3.27 -10.73
N LEU A 96 10.90 2.49 -9.71
CA LEU A 96 11.80 1.93 -8.69
C LEU A 96 12.08 0.42 -8.90
N ASP A 97 11.75 -0.13 -10.07
CA ASP A 97 11.87 -1.57 -10.39
C ASP A 97 11.15 -2.48 -9.38
N LYS A 98 10.06 -1.98 -8.78
CA LYS A 98 9.20 -2.73 -7.86
C LYS A 98 7.98 -3.28 -8.61
N PRO A 99 7.45 -4.45 -8.20
CA PRO A 99 6.27 -5.02 -8.83
C PRO A 99 5.03 -4.13 -8.61
N GLU A 100 4.18 -4.07 -9.63
CA GLU A 100 2.86 -3.48 -9.49
C GLU A 100 2.00 -4.31 -8.54
N ILE A 101 1.10 -3.64 -7.84
CA ILE A 101 0.16 -4.27 -6.91
C ILE A 101 -1.24 -4.14 -7.51
N ASP A 102 -2.00 -5.23 -7.53
CA ASP A 102 -3.41 -5.19 -7.92
C ASP A 102 -4.23 -4.27 -7.00
N PHE A 103 -5.23 -3.61 -7.57
CA PHE A 103 -6.06 -2.61 -6.87
C PHE A 103 -6.74 -3.18 -5.61
N TYR A 104 -7.37 -4.35 -5.73
CA TYR A 104 -8.06 -4.98 -4.60
C TYR A 104 -7.08 -5.46 -3.54
N THR A 105 -5.95 -5.99 -3.97
CA THR A 105 -4.84 -6.37 -3.07
C THR A 105 -4.29 -5.17 -2.31
N ALA A 106 -4.18 -4.01 -2.95
CA ALA A 106 -3.75 -2.77 -2.30
C ALA A 106 -4.77 -2.28 -1.26
N LEU A 107 -6.07 -2.34 -1.58
CA LEU A 107 -7.15 -2.00 -0.65
C LEU A 107 -7.18 -2.98 0.55
N ASP A 108 -7.03 -4.27 0.32
CA ASP A 108 -7.00 -5.27 1.39
C ASP A 108 -5.84 -5.02 2.34
N LYS A 109 -4.64 -4.70 1.82
CA LYS A 109 -3.49 -4.30 2.62
C LYS A 109 -3.77 -3.03 3.44
N TYR A 110 -4.41 -2.03 2.84
CA TYR A 110 -4.79 -0.81 3.53
C TYR A 110 -5.76 -1.10 4.68
N TYR A 111 -6.87 -1.81 4.40
CA TYR A 111 -7.89 -2.12 5.41
C TYR A 111 -7.41 -3.11 6.47
N PHE A 112 -6.37 -3.90 6.19
CA PHE A 112 -5.76 -4.78 7.21
C PHE A 112 -5.31 -4.00 8.44
N HIS A 113 -4.84 -2.75 8.29
CA HIS A 113 -4.45 -1.88 9.40
C HIS A 113 -5.61 -1.50 10.34
N TYR A 114 -6.85 -1.63 9.88
CA TYR A 114 -8.06 -1.34 10.67
C TYR A 114 -8.69 -2.60 11.28
N LYS A 115 -8.17 -3.79 10.98
CA LYS A 115 -8.68 -5.03 11.60
C LYS A 115 -8.38 -5.03 13.10
N PRO A 116 -9.39 -5.31 13.95
CA PRO A 116 -9.18 -5.52 15.38
C PRO A 116 -8.13 -6.60 15.62
N LYS A 117 -7.26 -6.40 16.61
CA LYS A 117 -6.19 -7.37 16.96
C LYS A 117 -6.74 -8.74 17.32
N GLU A 118 -7.93 -8.77 17.92
CA GLU A 118 -8.65 -10.00 18.29
C GLU A 118 -8.97 -10.86 17.06
N ILE A 119 -9.43 -10.22 15.97
CA ILE A 119 -9.74 -10.91 14.70
C ILE A 119 -8.44 -11.42 14.07
N ILE A 120 -7.39 -10.62 14.04
CA ILE A 120 -6.09 -11.04 13.50
C ILE A 120 -5.55 -12.25 14.27
N ASN A 121 -5.65 -12.22 15.61
CA ASN A 121 -5.20 -13.33 16.45
C ASN A 121 -6.04 -14.60 16.21
N GLN A 122 -7.36 -14.47 16.06
CA GLN A 122 -8.24 -15.61 15.74
C GLN A 122 -7.92 -16.21 14.37
N ASP A 123 -7.68 -15.38 13.36
CA ASP A 123 -7.30 -15.84 12.02
C ASP A 123 -5.96 -16.60 12.05
N ASN A 124 -4.99 -16.10 12.81
CA ASN A 124 -3.70 -16.76 13.00
C ASN A 124 -3.83 -18.11 13.72
N ILE A 125 -4.68 -18.19 14.75
CA ILE A 125 -4.94 -19.46 15.47
C ILE A 125 -5.57 -20.46 14.52
N ARG A 126 -6.64 -20.09 13.80
CA ARG A 126 -7.31 -20.94 12.82
C ARG A 126 -6.38 -21.40 11.70
N PHE A 127 -5.48 -20.54 11.23
CA PHE A 127 -4.48 -20.91 10.25
C PHE A 127 -3.51 -21.99 10.80
N ARG A 128 -2.99 -21.79 12.03
CA ARG A 128 -2.11 -22.76 12.70
C ARG A 128 -2.80 -24.12 12.93
N GLU A 129 -4.06 -24.12 13.32
CA GLU A 129 -4.87 -25.33 13.47
C GLU A 129 -5.01 -26.10 12.15
N LYS A 130 -5.29 -25.37 11.03
CA LYS A 130 -5.36 -25.98 9.69
C LYS A 130 -4.03 -26.58 9.27
N VAL A 131 -2.92 -25.87 9.49
CA VAL A 131 -1.57 -26.38 9.17
C VAL A 131 -1.26 -27.64 9.98
N LEU A 132 -1.56 -27.62 11.28
CA LEU A 132 -1.37 -28.78 12.17
C LEU A 132 -2.20 -29.97 11.70
N PHE A 133 -3.46 -29.76 11.33
CA PHE A 133 -4.34 -30.82 10.83
C PHE A 133 -3.81 -31.44 9.55
N VAL A 134 -3.35 -30.64 8.58
CA VAL A 134 -2.72 -31.12 7.35
C VAL A 134 -1.44 -31.92 7.66
N ALA A 135 -0.60 -31.44 8.57
CA ALA A 135 0.62 -32.14 8.98
C ALA A 135 0.31 -33.52 9.61
N ILE A 136 -0.72 -33.61 10.44
CA ILE A 136 -1.16 -34.89 11.03
C ILE A 136 -1.62 -35.86 9.94
N ILE A 137 -2.39 -35.39 8.98
CA ILE A 137 -2.86 -36.23 7.85
C ILE A 137 -1.66 -36.78 7.06
N LEU A 138 -0.69 -35.93 6.74
CA LEU A 138 0.50 -36.34 5.99
C LEU A 138 1.34 -37.36 6.77
N LEU A 139 1.53 -37.16 8.08
CA LEU A 139 2.27 -38.09 8.94
C LEU A 139 1.58 -39.46 9.07
N THR A 140 0.25 -39.44 9.28
CA THR A 140 -0.52 -40.70 9.38
C THR A 140 -0.57 -41.44 8.05
N SER A 141 -0.73 -40.73 6.92
CA SER A 141 -0.68 -41.33 5.58
C SER A 141 0.70 -41.95 5.28
N GLY A 142 1.78 -41.23 5.65
CA GLY A 142 3.14 -41.72 5.48
C GLY A 142 3.39 -42.97 6.34
N LEU A 143 2.89 -43.00 7.59
CA LEU A 143 3.00 -44.14 8.47
C LEU A 143 2.24 -45.37 7.90
N ILE A 144 1.04 -45.17 7.39
CA ILE A 144 0.26 -46.25 6.78
C ILE A 144 1.01 -46.85 5.57
N VAL A 145 1.54 -45.99 4.69
CA VAL A 145 2.33 -46.47 3.53
C VAL A 145 3.59 -47.20 3.96
N TYR A 146 4.27 -46.74 5.00
CA TYR A 146 5.46 -47.40 5.54
C TYR A 146 5.12 -48.77 6.10
N LEU A 147 4.04 -48.88 6.88
CA LEU A 147 3.61 -50.17 7.46
C LEU A 147 3.14 -51.16 6.41
N TYR A 148 2.51 -50.67 5.31
CA TYR A 148 2.03 -51.51 4.21
C TYR A 148 3.17 -52.10 3.36
N LYS A 149 4.31 -51.40 3.28
CA LYS A 149 5.50 -51.84 2.54
C LYS A 149 6.44 -52.75 3.31
N LYS A 150 6.22 -52.92 4.61
CA LYS A 150 7.01 -53.80 5.48
C LYS A 150 6.39 -55.20 5.60
#